data_5b2f49fccc86d3664cc1a2f486168f8b
#
_entry.id   5b2f49fccc86d3664cc1a2f486168f8b
#
_cell.length_a   1.000
_cell.length_b   1.000
_cell.length_c   1.000
_cell.angle_alpha   90.00
_cell.angle_beta   90.00
_cell.angle_gamma   90.00
#
_symmetry.space_group_name_H-M   'P 1'
#
loop_
_entity.id
_entity.type
_entity.pdbx_description
1 polymer ?
#
loop_
_entity_poly.entity_id
_entity_poly.type
_entity_poly.pdbx_seq_one_letter_code
_entity_poly.pdbx_strand_id
1 'polypeptide(L)'
;FKDNLTWLKLNRVKPQAVHDLYFSTFTIKGSSAAYPSSIRFDNYYHSGTIIRSEDNQLTPLIIYDGEALDGSSANILINNIASGGTIPSQLNDKLSSFILRRGHMATLAVNENGTGYSKVFIASEEDLEVHSLPTKLNNAVSVIRVIPWNVVSKIETGGDIAGMNNSWFYRWNNLGVSDVQREYVPMSWGKGGADDENDIQNYRSKYKTTHILGFNEPDDCNGQSGQYNNMCDPEVANGFYENLMKTGLRMVSPAGRQGAALDWINTFNQFAIQND
;
A
#
# COMPACT_ATOMS: atom_id res chain seq x y z
N PHE A 1 25.15 4.36 5.12
CA PHE A 1 24.54 3.66 3.99
C PHE A 1 25.40 3.82 2.76
N LYS A 2 25.45 2.81 1.90
CA LYS A 2 26.27 2.81 0.69
C LYS A 2 25.63 3.67 -0.41
N ASP A 3 24.33 3.64 -0.47
CA ASP A 3 23.46 4.40 -1.40
C ASP A 3 22.07 4.59 -0.79
N ASN A 4 21.14 5.23 -1.49
CA ASN A 4 19.78 5.47 -0.99
C ASN A 4 18.94 4.19 -0.85
N LEU A 5 19.37 3.08 -1.42
CA LEU A 5 18.68 1.80 -1.36
C LEU A 5 19.22 0.88 -0.27
N THR A 6 20.32 1.28 0.37
CA THR A 6 20.91 0.51 1.47
C THR A 6 20.01 0.59 2.70
N TRP A 7 19.71 -0.56 3.28
CA TRP A 7 18.96 -0.66 4.51
C TRP A 7 19.52 -1.75 5.44
N LEU A 8 19.24 -1.59 6.72
CA LEU A 8 19.73 -2.45 7.78
C LEU A 8 18.55 -3.11 8.50
N LYS A 9 18.59 -4.44 8.59
CA LYS A 9 17.64 -5.23 9.36
C LYS A 9 18.26 -5.62 10.69
N LEU A 10 17.66 -5.19 11.79
CA LEU A 10 18.09 -5.50 13.14
C LEU A 10 17.09 -6.49 13.77
N ASN A 11 17.56 -7.69 14.05
CA ASN A 11 16.71 -8.76 14.55
C ASN A 11 16.18 -8.45 15.96
N ARG A 12 14.87 -8.61 16.12
CA ARG A 12 14.15 -8.52 17.41
C ARG A 12 14.30 -7.21 18.16
N VAL A 13 14.65 -6.14 17.50
CA VAL A 13 14.76 -4.80 18.09
C VAL A 13 13.59 -3.95 17.64
N LYS A 14 12.92 -3.30 18.58
CA LYS A 14 11.82 -2.37 18.27
C LYS A 14 12.35 -1.08 17.66
N PRO A 15 11.62 -0.41 16.75
CA PRO A 15 12.05 0.81 16.08
C PRO A 15 12.52 1.91 17.04
N GLN A 16 11.77 2.16 18.12
CA GLN A 16 12.13 3.21 19.09
C GLN A 16 13.44 2.91 19.80
N ALA A 17 13.68 1.65 20.20
CA ALA A 17 14.93 1.27 20.83
C ALA A 17 16.12 1.42 19.89
N VAL A 18 15.95 1.19 18.60
CA VAL A 18 16.98 1.45 17.58
C VAL A 18 17.23 2.94 17.45
N HIS A 19 16.18 3.75 17.39
CA HIS A 19 16.29 5.19 17.36
C HIS A 19 17.09 5.71 18.58
N ASP A 20 16.65 5.38 19.77
CA ASP A 20 17.22 5.90 21.01
C ASP A 20 18.65 5.43 21.25
N LEU A 21 18.97 4.19 20.88
CA LEU A 21 20.28 3.60 21.12
C LEU A 21 21.32 3.97 20.06
N TYR A 22 20.93 4.02 18.80
CA TYR A 22 21.87 4.13 17.69
C TYR A 22 21.89 5.52 17.05
N PHE A 23 20.77 6.21 16.95
CA PHE A 23 20.72 7.48 16.24
C PHE A 23 21.00 8.71 17.09
N SER A 24 20.95 8.60 18.41
CA SER A 24 21.50 9.62 19.30
C SER A 24 23.03 9.73 19.20
N THR A 25 23.69 8.67 18.73
CA THR A 25 25.16 8.56 18.66
C THR A 25 25.72 8.37 17.26
N PHE A 26 24.85 8.12 16.26
CA PHE A 26 25.26 7.80 14.89
C PHE A 26 25.38 9.06 14.04
N THR A 27 26.57 9.33 13.53
CA THR A 27 26.77 10.31 12.47
C THR A 27 26.54 9.62 11.14
N ILE A 28 25.45 9.94 10.45
CA ILE A 28 25.26 9.49 9.07
C ILE A 28 26.26 10.26 8.21
N LYS A 29 27.12 9.52 7.53
CA LYS A 29 28.18 10.10 6.71
C LYS A 29 27.57 11.06 5.65
N GLY A 30 27.95 12.32 5.75
CA GLY A 30 27.49 13.37 4.84
C GLY A 30 26.36 14.26 5.38
N SER A 31 25.82 13.99 6.56
CA SER A 31 24.84 14.83 7.21
C SER A 31 25.37 15.32 8.55
N SER A 32 25.45 16.64 8.73
CA SER A 32 25.68 17.26 10.03
C SER A 32 24.38 17.46 10.81
N ALA A 33 23.25 17.14 10.23
CA ALA A 33 21.97 17.26 10.88
C ALA A 33 21.72 16.08 11.81
N ALA A 34 21.22 16.38 12.99
CA ALA A 34 20.62 15.38 13.83
C ALA A 34 19.53 14.67 13.03
N TYR A 35 19.64 13.37 12.87
CA TYR A 35 18.62 12.49 12.38
C TYR A 35 17.83 13.03 11.19
N PRO A 36 18.21 12.72 9.99
CA PRO A 36 17.52 13.23 8.82
C PRO A 36 16.10 12.68 8.75
N SER A 37 15.17 13.53 8.40
CA SER A 37 13.77 13.17 8.11
C SER A 37 13.63 12.13 7.00
N SER A 38 14.71 11.92 6.23
CA SER A 38 14.80 10.93 5.16
C SER A 38 15.06 9.49 5.64
N ILE A 39 15.20 9.26 6.95
CA ILE A 39 15.35 7.90 7.47
C ILE A 39 14.06 7.40 8.06
N ARG A 40 13.66 6.23 7.64
CA ARG A 40 12.47 5.54 8.09
C ARG A 40 12.80 4.27 8.85
N PHE A 41 12.01 4.02 9.88
CA PHE A 41 12.00 2.77 10.63
C PHE A 41 10.76 1.98 10.26
N ASP A 42 10.98 0.75 9.82
CA ASP A 42 9.91 -0.18 9.56
C ASP A 42 9.91 -1.29 10.60
N ASN A 43 8.75 -1.59 11.11
CA ASN A 43 8.60 -2.61 12.13
C ASN A 43 8.48 -3.99 11.48
N TYR A 44 9.47 -4.83 11.74
CA TYR A 44 9.44 -6.26 11.47
C TYR A 44 9.15 -6.98 12.79
N TYR A 45 7.89 -7.14 13.11
CA TYR A 45 7.47 -7.60 14.42
C TYR A 45 8.21 -8.85 14.92
N HIS A 46 8.36 -9.86 14.06
CA HIS A 46 9.08 -11.10 14.40
C HIS A 46 10.57 -11.11 14.08
N SER A 47 11.03 -10.20 13.26
CA SER A 47 12.38 -10.21 12.71
C SER A 47 13.20 -8.97 13.06
N GLY A 48 12.59 -7.97 13.68
CA GLY A 48 13.26 -6.77 14.12
C GLY A 48 12.88 -5.52 13.34
N THR A 49 13.81 -4.60 13.23
CA THR A 49 13.60 -3.26 12.64
C THR A 49 14.38 -3.13 11.34
N ILE A 50 13.75 -2.58 10.33
CA ILE A 50 14.39 -2.13 9.10
C ILE A 50 14.59 -0.64 9.18
N ILE A 51 15.78 -0.18 8.85
CA ILE A 51 16.14 1.22 8.71
C ILE A 51 16.50 1.45 7.27
N ARG A 52 15.88 2.43 6.64
CA ARG A 52 16.17 2.80 5.25
C ARG A 52 16.13 4.30 5.06
N SER A 53 16.75 4.77 4.00
CA SER A 53 16.56 6.14 3.54
C SER A 53 15.15 6.31 2.97
N GLU A 54 14.54 7.44 3.27
CA GLU A 54 13.25 7.88 2.71
C GLU A 54 13.45 9.20 1.94
N ASP A 55 14.55 9.26 1.23
CA ASP A 55 14.83 10.35 0.30
C ASP A 55 13.74 10.39 -0.77
N ASN A 56 13.21 11.56 -1.07
CA ASN A 56 12.23 11.75 -2.13
C ASN A 56 12.80 11.51 -3.55
N GLN A 57 14.11 11.31 -3.66
CA GLN A 57 14.80 10.87 -4.87
C GLN A 57 15.01 9.36 -4.93
N LEU A 58 14.54 8.62 -3.93
CA LEU A 58 14.65 7.18 -3.92
C LEU A 58 13.80 6.57 -5.04
N THR A 59 14.42 5.76 -5.88
CA THR A 59 13.80 5.09 -7.02
C THR A 59 13.83 3.57 -6.85
N PRO A 60 12.96 3.01 -6.01
CA PRO A 60 13.00 1.59 -5.70
C PRO A 60 12.41 0.68 -6.78
N LEU A 61 11.82 1.22 -7.84
CA LEU A 61 11.26 0.46 -8.94
C LEU A 61 11.94 0.86 -10.25
N ILE A 62 12.43 -0.15 -10.99
CA ILE A 62 12.94 0.01 -12.36
C ILE A 62 12.00 -0.73 -13.28
N ILE A 63 11.44 -0.05 -14.26
CA ILE A 63 10.49 -0.60 -15.25
C ILE A 63 11.13 -0.72 -16.62
N TYR A 64 10.66 -1.70 -17.41
CA TYR A 64 11.17 -2.01 -18.74
C TYR A 64 10.03 -2.26 -19.74
N ASP A 65 10.19 -1.83 -20.99
CA ASP A 65 9.21 -2.10 -22.06
C ASP A 65 9.36 -3.49 -22.67
N GLY A 66 10.50 -4.14 -22.51
CA GLY A 66 10.72 -5.53 -22.90
C GLY A 66 10.48 -6.54 -21.77
N GLU A 67 10.23 -7.79 -22.12
CA GLU A 67 10.29 -8.91 -21.18
C GLU A 67 11.74 -9.21 -20.76
N ALA A 68 11.91 -10.04 -19.73
CA ALA A 68 13.23 -10.45 -19.22
C ALA A 68 14.14 -9.29 -18.78
N LEU A 69 13.57 -8.16 -18.35
CA LEU A 69 14.27 -6.96 -17.88
C LEU A 69 15.12 -6.32 -18.99
N ASP A 70 14.63 -6.31 -20.21
CA ASP A 70 15.29 -5.80 -21.40
C ASP A 70 14.54 -4.61 -22.00
N GLY A 71 15.16 -3.94 -22.97
CA GLY A 71 14.61 -2.80 -23.68
C GLY A 71 14.83 -1.45 -23.00
N SER A 72 13.95 -0.49 -23.28
CA SER A 72 13.98 0.84 -22.66
C SER A 72 13.54 0.76 -21.22
N SER A 73 14.20 1.50 -20.32
CA SER A 73 13.91 1.47 -18.91
C SER A 73 13.75 2.85 -18.28
N ALA A 74 13.06 2.90 -17.13
CA ALA A 74 12.96 4.09 -16.31
C ALA A 74 12.90 3.74 -14.82
N ASN A 75 13.37 4.68 -13.99
CA ASN A 75 13.31 4.60 -12.54
C ASN A 75 12.06 5.33 -12.05
N ILE A 76 11.30 4.71 -11.14
CA ILE A 76 10.10 5.27 -10.53
C ILE A 76 10.40 5.66 -9.09
N LEU A 77 10.08 6.90 -8.75
CA LEU A 77 10.26 7.48 -7.43
C LEU A 77 9.32 6.83 -6.39
N ILE A 78 9.83 6.76 -5.15
CA ILE A 78 9.02 6.34 -4.00
C ILE A 78 7.86 7.32 -3.75
N ASN A 79 6.75 6.80 -3.23
CA ASN A 79 5.52 7.55 -2.93
C ASN A 79 4.91 8.28 -4.13
N ASN A 80 5.42 8.06 -5.30
CA ASN A 80 4.89 8.66 -6.50
C ASN A 80 3.66 7.86 -6.98
N ILE A 81 2.61 8.58 -7.36
CA ILE A 81 1.60 8.02 -8.24
C ILE A 81 1.99 8.48 -9.63
N ALA A 82 2.77 7.67 -10.29
CA ALA A 82 3.04 7.88 -11.69
C ALA A 82 1.73 7.63 -12.44
N SER A 83 1.14 8.67 -12.98
CA SER A 83 0.07 8.60 -13.98
C SER A 83 0.68 8.61 -15.36
N GLY A 84 -0.12 8.42 -16.39
CA GLY A 84 0.32 8.48 -17.78
C GLY A 84 1.20 9.69 -18.12
N GLY A 85 1.08 10.82 -17.38
CA GLY A 85 1.93 12.00 -17.52
C GLY A 85 3.29 11.95 -16.80
N THR A 86 3.51 10.99 -15.92
CA THR A 86 4.76 10.82 -15.12
C THR A 86 5.52 9.54 -15.47
N ILE A 87 4.87 8.56 -16.07
CA ILE A 87 5.54 7.46 -16.74
C ILE A 87 6.11 8.02 -18.06
N PRO A 88 7.41 7.85 -18.35
CA PRO A 88 7.96 8.30 -19.61
C PRO A 88 7.13 7.78 -20.79
N SER A 89 6.83 8.64 -21.75
CA SER A 89 5.87 8.34 -22.83
C SER A 89 6.24 7.09 -23.65
N GLN A 90 7.54 6.77 -23.74
CA GLN A 90 8.02 5.55 -24.38
C GLN A 90 7.66 4.27 -23.61
N LEU A 91 7.33 4.37 -22.32
CA LEU A 91 7.01 3.25 -21.43
C LEU A 91 5.55 3.20 -21.00
N ASN A 92 4.78 4.27 -21.20
CA ASN A 92 3.35 4.28 -20.91
C ASN A 92 2.64 3.27 -21.80
N ASP A 93 1.83 2.40 -21.22
CA ASP A 93 1.13 1.30 -21.88
C ASP A 93 2.06 0.33 -22.65
N LYS A 94 3.35 0.27 -22.26
CA LYS A 94 4.33 -0.64 -22.87
C LYS A 94 5.13 -1.44 -21.87
N LEU A 95 4.84 -1.26 -20.58
CA LEU A 95 5.54 -1.96 -19.52
C LEU A 95 5.35 -3.47 -19.64
N SER A 96 6.45 -4.23 -19.63
CA SER A 96 6.44 -5.69 -19.74
C SER A 96 7.17 -6.40 -18.60
N SER A 97 8.16 -5.75 -17.98
CA SER A 97 8.91 -6.33 -16.86
C SER A 97 9.43 -5.25 -15.92
N PHE A 98 9.84 -5.63 -14.70
CA PHE A 98 10.38 -4.68 -13.72
C PHE A 98 11.24 -5.34 -12.65
N ILE A 99 12.02 -4.50 -11.95
CA ILE A 99 12.71 -4.85 -10.69
C ILE A 99 12.18 -3.95 -9.59
N LEU A 100 11.64 -4.54 -8.52
CA LEU A 100 11.23 -3.85 -7.31
C LEU A 100 12.21 -4.16 -6.19
N ARG A 101 12.82 -3.11 -5.62
CA ARG A 101 13.79 -3.25 -4.54
C ARG A 101 13.10 -3.68 -3.25
N ARG A 102 13.77 -4.58 -2.50
CA ARG A 102 13.24 -5.09 -1.23
C ARG A 102 12.87 -3.97 -0.26
N GLY A 103 11.88 -4.24 0.59
CA GLY A 103 11.31 -3.28 1.52
C GLY A 103 10.31 -2.31 0.88
N HIS A 104 9.85 -2.61 -0.34
CA HIS A 104 8.87 -1.80 -1.05
C HIS A 104 7.71 -2.63 -1.60
N MET A 105 6.63 -1.95 -1.85
CA MET A 105 5.51 -2.48 -2.60
C MET A 105 5.19 -1.54 -3.77
N ALA A 106 4.78 -2.14 -4.89
CA ALA A 106 4.35 -1.42 -6.08
C ALA A 106 2.95 -1.87 -6.47
N THR A 107 2.06 -0.92 -6.70
CA THR A 107 0.74 -1.15 -7.28
C THR A 107 0.76 -0.67 -8.72
N LEU A 108 0.42 -1.56 -9.64
CA LEU A 108 0.29 -1.27 -11.06
C LEU A 108 -1.18 -1.37 -11.45
N ALA A 109 -1.70 -0.42 -12.23
CA ALA A 109 -3.09 -0.39 -12.69
C ALA A 109 -3.18 0.04 -14.16
N VAL A 110 -4.24 -0.42 -14.84
CA VAL A 110 -4.44 -0.18 -16.28
C VAL A 110 -5.05 1.18 -16.59
N ASN A 111 -5.86 1.75 -15.70
CA ASN A 111 -6.50 3.05 -15.94
C ASN A 111 -5.68 4.19 -15.31
N GLU A 112 -5.62 5.35 -15.97
CA GLU A 112 -4.85 6.53 -15.51
C GLU A 112 -5.24 7.05 -14.12
N ASN A 113 -6.44 6.74 -13.65
CA ASN A 113 -6.91 7.10 -12.32
C ASN A 113 -6.60 6.03 -11.25
N GLY A 114 -6.01 4.90 -11.62
CA GLY A 114 -5.68 3.79 -10.73
C GLY A 114 -6.77 2.73 -10.56
N THR A 115 -7.87 2.85 -11.30
CA THR A 115 -8.95 1.83 -11.38
C THR A 115 -8.69 0.79 -12.47
N GLY A 116 -9.64 -0.09 -12.70
CA GLY A 116 -9.53 -1.21 -13.63
C GLY A 116 -8.62 -2.30 -13.09
N TYR A 117 -8.15 -3.20 -13.93
CA TYR A 117 -7.30 -4.28 -13.47
C TYR A 117 -6.04 -3.74 -12.79
N SER A 118 -5.84 -4.12 -11.55
CA SER A 118 -4.66 -3.71 -10.79
C SER A 118 -4.05 -4.88 -10.02
N LYS A 119 -2.75 -4.79 -9.75
CA LYS A 119 -2.04 -5.79 -8.96
C LYS A 119 -0.98 -5.15 -8.09
N VAL A 120 -0.92 -5.63 -6.85
CA VAL A 120 0.11 -5.27 -5.87
C VAL A 120 1.24 -6.28 -5.94
N PHE A 121 2.47 -5.79 -6.06
CA PHE A 121 3.71 -6.56 -5.99
C PHE A 121 4.50 -6.13 -4.75
N ILE A 122 5.07 -7.08 -4.04
CA ILE A 122 5.75 -6.83 -2.76
C ILE A 122 7.10 -7.50 -2.75
N ALA A 123 8.14 -6.70 -2.52
CA ALA A 123 9.51 -7.16 -2.33
C ALA A 123 9.86 -7.09 -0.83
N SER A 124 9.52 -8.15 -0.07
CA SER A 124 9.67 -8.13 1.40
C SER A 124 11.08 -8.52 1.86
N GLU A 125 11.60 -9.64 1.44
CA GLU A 125 12.87 -10.20 1.94
C GLU A 125 14.06 -9.97 0.98
N GLU A 126 13.79 -9.90 -0.32
CA GLU A 126 14.76 -9.71 -1.39
C GLU A 126 14.18 -8.80 -2.49
N ASP A 127 14.99 -8.37 -3.43
CA ASP A 127 14.51 -7.68 -4.63
C ASP A 127 13.60 -8.63 -5.41
N LEU A 128 12.49 -8.09 -5.92
CA LEU A 128 11.54 -8.83 -6.74
C LEU A 128 11.80 -8.52 -8.21
N GLU A 129 12.22 -9.50 -8.97
CA GLU A 129 12.33 -9.44 -10.42
C GLU A 129 11.08 -10.05 -11.06
N VAL A 130 10.39 -9.29 -11.89
CA VAL A 130 9.25 -9.74 -12.69
C VAL A 130 9.66 -9.68 -14.14
N HIS A 131 9.98 -10.84 -14.71
CA HIS A 131 10.48 -10.95 -16.08
C HIS A 131 9.39 -10.84 -17.15
N SER A 132 8.13 -11.11 -16.79
CA SER A 132 6.97 -10.92 -17.65
C SER A 132 5.77 -10.57 -16.79
N LEU A 133 5.09 -9.48 -17.13
CA LEU A 133 3.86 -9.07 -16.45
C LEU A 133 2.71 -10.03 -16.77
N PRO A 134 1.73 -10.16 -15.84
CA PRO A 134 0.45 -10.82 -16.16
C PRO A 134 -0.19 -10.20 -17.41
N THR A 135 -0.86 -11.03 -18.21
CA THR A 135 -1.41 -10.64 -19.52
C THR A 135 -2.26 -9.38 -19.47
N LYS A 136 -3.07 -9.18 -18.43
CA LYS A 136 -3.90 -7.98 -18.29
C LYS A 136 -3.08 -6.68 -17.98
N LEU A 137 -1.86 -6.80 -17.48
CA LEU A 137 -0.97 -5.66 -17.21
C LEU A 137 0.07 -5.46 -18.30
N ASN A 138 0.42 -6.51 -19.03
CA ASN A 138 1.46 -6.45 -20.05
C ASN A 138 1.06 -5.48 -21.15
N ASN A 139 1.87 -4.44 -21.38
CA ASN A 139 1.60 -3.34 -22.32
C ASN A 139 0.29 -2.57 -22.06
N ALA A 140 -0.15 -2.48 -20.78
CA ALA A 140 -1.41 -1.83 -20.42
C ALA A 140 -1.31 -1.00 -19.12
N VAL A 141 -0.13 -0.81 -18.55
CA VAL A 141 0.03 -0.10 -17.28
C VAL A 141 0.06 1.40 -17.51
N SER A 142 -0.94 2.11 -16.99
CA SER A 142 -1.04 3.58 -17.01
C SER A 142 -0.75 4.22 -15.64
N VAL A 143 -0.83 3.48 -14.54
CA VAL A 143 -0.55 3.98 -13.19
C VAL A 143 0.39 3.06 -12.43
N ILE A 144 1.37 3.68 -11.77
CA ILE A 144 2.28 3.01 -10.85
C ILE A 144 2.35 3.80 -9.55
N ARG A 145 2.14 3.13 -8.43
CA ARG A 145 2.42 3.67 -7.11
C ARG A 145 3.43 2.81 -6.38
N VAL A 146 4.51 3.43 -5.89
CA VAL A 146 5.55 2.73 -5.13
C VAL A 146 5.63 3.33 -3.74
N ILE A 147 5.46 2.50 -2.74
CA ILE A 147 5.55 2.90 -1.34
C ILE A 147 6.42 1.92 -0.54
N PRO A 148 6.91 2.34 0.62
CA PRO A 148 7.57 1.43 1.53
C PRO A 148 6.61 0.32 1.98
N TRP A 149 7.07 -0.93 1.93
CA TRP A 149 6.35 -2.06 2.48
C TRP A 149 6.66 -2.21 3.97
N ASN A 150 5.62 -2.19 4.79
CA ASN A 150 5.73 -2.56 6.18
C ASN A 150 5.39 -4.04 6.32
N VAL A 151 6.29 -4.82 6.87
CA VAL A 151 5.98 -6.21 7.16
C VAL A 151 5.02 -6.23 8.34
N VAL A 152 3.78 -6.49 8.06
CA VAL A 152 2.74 -6.67 9.07
C VAL A 152 2.75 -8.12 9.53
N SER A 153 2.96 -8.33 10.81
CA SER A 153 2.67 -9.62 11.42
C SER A 153 1.15 -9.83 11.44
N LYS A 154 0.73 -11.08 11.63
CA LYS A 154 -0.70 -11.39 11.77
C LYS A 154 -1.32 -10.89 13.09
N ILE A 155 -0.51 -10.31 14.00
CA ILE A 155 -0.99 -9.83 15.29
C ILE A 155 -1.52 -8.41 15.13
N GLU A 156 -2.81 -8.29 15.23
CA GLU A 156 -3.56 -7.05 15.14
C GLU A 156 -4.35 -6.76 16.42
N THR A 157 -4.88 -5.55 16.52
CA THR A 157 -5.93 -5.22 17.50
C THR A 157 -7.01 -4.36 16.84
N GLY A 158 -8.27 -4.69 17.16
CA GLY A 158 -9.39 -3.79 16.96
C GLY A 158 -9.35 -2.71 18.03
N GLY A 159 -8.89 -1.52 17.65
CA GLY A 159 -8.65 -0.42 18.57
C GLY A 159 -7.17 -0.23 18.93
N ASP A 160 -6.87 0.96 19.40
CA ASP A 160 -5.54 1.32 19.87
C ASP A 160 -5.38 0.95 21.34
N ILE A 161 -4.91 -0.26 21.60
CA ILE A 161 -4.74 -0.77 22.96
C ILE A 161 -3.29 -0.57 23.38
N ALA A 162 -3.08 0.32 24.34
CA ALA A 162 -1.78 0.61 24.89
C ALA A 162 -1.12 -0.63 25.52
N GLY A 163 0.17 -0.83 25.25
CA GLY A 163 0.95 -1.91 25.84
C GLY A 163 0.80 -3.27 25.15
N MET A 164 -0.06 -3.40 24.16
CA MET A 164 -0.12 -4.62 23.35
C MET A 164 1.05 -4.68 22.34
N ASN A 165 1.57 -5.88 22.20
CA ASN A 165 2.68 -6.14 21.29
C ASN A 165 2.16 -6.55 19.90
N ASN A 166 1.42 -5.63 19.25
CA ASN A 166 0.86 -5.79 17.92
C ASN A 166 1.67 -4.99 16.88
N SER A 167 1.63 -5.43 15.64
CA SER A 167 2.32 -4.75 14.53
C SER A 167 1.42 -3.78 13.78
N TRP A 168 0.13 -3.94 13.89
CA TRP A 168 -0.85 -3.05 13.32
C TRP A 168 -2.14 -3.03 14.12
N PHE A 169 -2.91 -1.97 13.90
CA PHE A 169 -4.22 -1.80 14.51
C PHE A 169 -5.15 -1.06 13.56
N TYR A 170 -6.44 -1.22 13.76
CA TYR A 170 -7.45 -0.46 13.05
C TYR A 170 -8.48 0.11 14.03
N ARG A 171 -9.22 1.08 13.57
CA ARG A 171 -10.46 1.56 14.17
C ARG A 171 -11.53 1.50 13.09
N TRP A 172 -12.78 1.57 13.50
CA TRP A 172 -13.91 1.59 12.55
C TRP A 172 -14.05 2.97 11.85
N ASN A 173 -12.95 3.54 11.42
CA ASN A 173 -12.87 4.83 10.73
C ASN A 173 -11.52 4.97 9.99
N ASN A 174 -11.33 6.14 9.34
CA ASN A 174 -10.12 6.50 8.63
C ASN A 174 -9.31 7.63 9.29
N LEU A 175 -9.56 7.96 10.57
CA LEU A 175 -8.98 9.12 11.25
C LEU A 175 -7.68 8.86 12.00
N GLY A 176 -7.33 7.59 12.24
CA GLY A 176 -6.12 7.23 12.96
C GLY A 176 -4.84 7.48 12.17
N VAL A 177 -3.72 7.38 12.87
CA VAL A 177 -2.39 7.53 12.31
C VAL A 177 -1.47 6.41 12.81
N SER A 178 -0.54 5.99 11.96
CA SER A 178 0.50 5.03 12.33
C SER A 178 1.53 5.68 13.27
N ASP A 179 2.11 4.89 14.13
CA ASP A 179 3.33 5.25 14.87
C ASP A 179 4.56 4.53 14.32
N VAL A 180 5.71 4.75 14.95
CA VAL A 180 6.97 4.12 14.53
C VAL A 180 6.94 2.60 14.66
N GLN A 181 6.17 2.07 15.60
CA GLN A 181 6.12 0.65 15.90
C GLN A 181 4.98 -0.08 15.17
N ARG A 182 3.86 0.63 14.93
CA ARG A 182 2.61 0.00 14.46
C ARG A 182 2.05 0.73 13.25
N GLU A 183 1.57 -0.02 12.30
CA GLU A 183 0.78 0.51 11.20
C GLU A 183 -0.66 0.75 11.67
N TYR A 184 -1.20 1.93 11.42
CA TYR A 184 -2.64 2.15 11.41
C TYR A 184 -3.18 1.77 10.05
N VAL A 185 -4.05 0.77 10.01
CA VAL A 185 -4.78 0.37 8.82
C VAL A 185 -6.15 1.06 8.83
N PRO A 186 -6.35 2.08 7.99
CA PRO A 186 -7.63 2.80 7.95
C PRO A 186 -8.73 1.90 7.41
N MET A 187 -9.96 2.13 7.86
CA MET A 187 -11.14 1.48 7.32
C MET A 187 -12.01 2.50 6.59
N SER A 188 -12.39 2.18 5.36
CA SER A 188 -13.54 2.79 4.73
C SER A 188 -14.79 2.09 5.28
N TRP A 189 -15.35 2.62 6.38
CA TRP A 189 -16.46 1.96 7.07
C TRP A 189 -17.68 1.76 6.17
N GLY A 190 -17.91 2.69 5.27
CA GLY A 190 -18.99 2.66 4.27
C GLY A 190 -18.72 3.71 3.20
N LYS A 191 -19.74 4.08 2.44
CA LYS A 191 -19.66 5.06 1.35
C LYS A 191 -18.93 6.34 1.73
N GLY A 192 -19.25 6.94 2.87
CA GLY A 192 -18.69 8.23 3.31
C GLY A 192 -17.17 8.24 3.57
N GLY A 193 -16.48 7.13 3.36
CA GLY A 193 -15.01 7.04 3.33
C GLY A 193 -14.47 6.61 1.96
N ALA A 194 -15.33 6.68 0.91
CA ALA A 194 -14.99 6.16 -0.42
C ALA A 194 -15.62 6.97 -1.57
N ASP A 195 -16.29 8.09 -1.31
CA ASP A 195 -17.14 8.70 -2.31
C ASP A 195 -16.53 9.94 -2.99
N ASP A 196 -15.44 10.48 -2.47
CA ASP A 196 -14.80 11.65 -3.08
C ASP A 196 -13.26 11.59 -3.11
N GLU A 197 -12.65 12.56 -3.79
CA GLU A 197 -11.19 12.65 -3.91
C GLU A 197 -10.53 13.07 -2.59
N ASN A 198 -11.23 13.72 -1.66
CA ASN A 198 -10.67 14.08 -0.36
C ASN A 198 -10.42 12.82 0.48
N ASP A 199 -11.31 11.83 0.38
CA ASP A 199 -11.11 10.53 1.02
C ASP A 199 -9.87 9.84 0.45
N ILE A 200 -9.74 9.82 -0.86
CA ILE A 200 -8.60 9.19 -1.54
C ILE A 200 -7.29 9.87 -1.12
N GLN A 201 -7.25 11.20 -1.08
CA GLN A 201 -6.07 11.94 -0.61
C GLN A 201 -5.78 11.72 0.88
N ASN A 202 -6.81 11.62 1.72
CA ASN A 202 -6.65 11.28 3.13
C ASN A 202 -5.93 9.92 3.29
N TYR A 203 -6.34 8.90 2.56
CA TYR A 203 -5.65 7.59 2.60
C TYR A 203 -4.23 7.66 2.05
N ARG A 204 -4.02 8.35 0.93
CA ARG A 204 -2.70 8.50 0.29
C ARG A 204 -1.69 9.22 1.17
N SER A 205 -2.12 10.19 1.97
CA SER A 205 -1.27 11.02 2.83
C SER A 205 -0.87 10.36 4.14
N LYS A 206 -1.49 9.23 4.51
CA LYS A 206 -1.22 8.59 5.80
C LYS A 206 0.18 8.02 5.87
N TYR A 207 0.88 8.39 6.94
CA TYR A 207 2.19 7.85 7.24
C TYR A 207 2.13 6.34 7.47
N LYS A 208 3.07 5.61 6.86
CA LYS A 208 3.29 4.17 7.07
C LYS A 208 2.07 3.28 6.78
N THR A 209 1.10 3.74 6.03
CA THR A 209 -0.09 2.96 5.65
C THR A 209 0.15 2.24 4.33
N THR A 210 -0.01 0.92 4.33
CA THR A 210 0.14 0.05 3.15
C THR A 210 -1.15 -0.66 2.77
N HIS A 211 -2.09 -0.75 3.70
CA HIS A 211 -3.38 -1.42 3.53
C HIS A 211 -4.55 -0.46 3.80
N ILE A 212 -5.71 -0.83 3.28
CA ILE A 212 -7.00 -0.22 3.60
C ILE A 212 -8.03 -1.32 3.78
N LEU A 213 -8.78 -1.29 4.89
CA LEU A 213 -9.90 -2.19 5.12
C LEU A 213 -11.12 -1.71 4.32
N GLY A 214 -11.81 -2.63 3.70
CA GLY A 214 -13.07 -2.39 3.01
C GLY A 214 -14.23 -2.13 3.97
N PHE A 215 -15.43 -2.13 3.42
CA PHE A 215 -16.65 -1.74 4.13
C PHE A 215 -17.00 -2.68 5.28
N ASN A 216 -17.55 -2.11 6.35
CA ASN A 216 -17.97 -2.87 7.53
C ASN A 216 -19.42 -3.30 7.39
N GLU A 217 -19.63 -4.60 7.27
CA GLU A 217 -20.95 -5.25 7.19
C GLU A 217 -21.90 -4.59 6.18
N PRO A 218 -21.49 -4.41 4.91
CA PRO A 218 -22.34 -3.79 3.91
C PRO A 218 -23.57 -4.66 3.54
N ASP A 219 -23.52 -5.95 3.82
CA ASP A 219 -24.64 -6.89 3.63
C ASP A 219 -25.81 -6.70 4.61
N ASP A 220 -25.63 -5.89 5.65
CA ASP A 220 -26.70 -5.56 6.60
C ASP A 220 -27.51 -4.36 6.15
N CYS A 221 -28.56 -4.61 5.39
CA CYS A 221 -29.43 -3.56 4.82
C CYS A 221 -30.18 -2.70 5.86
N ASN A 222 -30.26 -3.16 7.10
CA ASN A 222 -30.98 -2.47 8.17
C ASN A 222 -30.06 -1.93 9.27
N GLY A 223 -28.76 -2.20 9.16
CA GLY A 223 -27.74 -1.80 10.13
C GLY A 223 -26.40 -1.56 9.45
N GLN A 224 -25.39 -1.27 10.24
CA GLN A 224 -24.00 -1.06 9.82
C GLN A 224 -23.88 -0.20 8.54
N SER A 225 -22.90 -0.46 7.68
CA SER A 225 -22.72 0.36 6.47
C SER A 225 -23.79 0.11 5.41
N GLY A 226 -24.39 -1.07 5.40
CA GLY A 226 -25.40 -1.48 4.43
C GLY A 226 -26.69 -0.66 4.46
N GLN A 227 -27.05 -0.11 5.62
CA GLN A 227 -28.26 0.71 5.78
C GLN A 227 -28.18 2.07 5.05
N TYR A 228 -26.99 2.51 4.66
CA TYR A 228 -26.77 3.83 4.07
C TYR A 228 -26.53 3.74 2.56
N ASN A 229 -27.16 4.66 1.81
CA ASN A 229 -26.87 4.88 0.39
C ASN A 229 -26.93 3.61 -0.48
N ASN A 230 -27.80 2.68 -0.13
CA ASN A 230 -27.95 1.39 -0.83
C ASN A 230 -26.68 0.52 -0.86
N MET A 231 -25.80 0.65 0.15
CA MET A 231 -24.56 -0.13 0.23
C MET A 231 -24.79 -1.62 0.39
N CYS A 232 -26.01 -2.04 0.77
CA CYS A 232 -26.35 -3.47 0.81
C CYS A 232 -26.55 -4.10 -0.57
N ASP A 233 -26.61 -3.30 -1.62
CA ASP A 233 -26.52 -3.75 -3.00
C ASP A 233 -25.03 -3.95 -3.36
N PRO A 234 -24.60 -5.18 -3.70
CA PRO A 234 -23.20 -5.46 -4.01
C PRO A 234 -22.64 -4.66 -5.20
N GLU A 235 -23.47 -4.34 -6.20
CA GLU A 235 -23.08 -3.55 -7.36
C GLU A 235 -22.78 -2.10 -6.96
N VAL A 236 -23.65 -1.51 -6.14
CA VAL A 236 -23.44 -0.15 -5.60
C VAL A 236 -22.20 -0.10 -4.74
N ALA A 237 -22.01 -1.07 -3.85
CA ALA A 237 -20.81 -1.15 -3.01
C ALA A 237 -19.54 -1.31 -3.86
N ASN A 238 -19.59 -2.09 -4.94
CA ASN A 238 -18.46 -2.27 -5.85
C ASN A 238 -18.01 -0.94 -6.49
N GLY A 239 -18.94 -0.08 -6.90
CA GLY A 239 -18.60 1.22 -7.47
C GLY A 239 -17.82 2.12 -6.48
N PHE A 240 -18.16 2.10 -5.19
CA PHE A 240 -17.39 2.82 -4.17
C PHE A 240 -16.05 2.13 -3.85
N TYR A 241 -16.01 0.82 -3.89
CA TYR A 241 -14.76 0.08 -3.70
C TYR A 241 -13.77 0.34 -4.84
N GLU A 242 -14.23 0.42 -6.06
CA GLU A 242 -13.43 0.82 -7.23
C GLU A 242 -12.81 2.21 -7.03
N ASN A 243 -13.56 3.16 -6.45
CA ASN A 243 -13.00 4.47 -6.12
C ASN A 243 -11.82 4.38 -5.13
N LEU A 244 -11.90 3.47 -4.14
CA LEU A 244 -10.78 3.23 -3.21
C LEU A 244 -9.53 2.68 -3.90
N MET A 245 -9.65 1.98 -5.03
CA MET A 245 -8.51 1.47 -5.79
C MET A 245 -7.57 2.59 -6.22
N LYS A 246 -8.08 3.80 -6.45
CA LYS A 246 -7.29 5.01 -6.76
C LYS A 246 -6.23 5.30 -5.71
N THR A 247 -6.38 4.81 -4.48
CA THR A 247 -5.36 4.98 -3.43
C THR A 247 -4.05 4.29 -3.78
N GLY A 248 -4.07 3.23 -4.58
CA GLY A 248 -2.92 2.36 -4.83
C GLY A 248 -2.42 1.62 -3.58
N LEU A 249 -3.24 1.54 -2.53
CA LEU A 249 -2.97 0.73 -1.33
C LEU A 249 -3.41 -0.73 -1.58
N ARG A 250 -2.93 -1.62 -0.73
CA ARG A 250 -3.41 -3.00 -0.74
C ARG A 250 -4.81 -3.05 -0.14
N MET A 251 -5.78 -3.38 -1.00
CA MET A 251 -7.18 -3.44 -0.62
C MET A 251 -7.52 -4.74 0.12
N VAL A 252 -8.29 -4.61 1.21
CA VAL A 252 -8.91 -5.74 1.91
C VAL A 252 -10.40 -5.75 1.53
N SER A 253 -10.95 -6.93 1.28
CA SER A 253 -12.38 -7.07 0.93
C SER A 253 -13.30 -6.46 1.98
N PRO A 254 -14.52 -6.09 1.63
CA PRO A 254 -15.56 -5.82 2.62
C PRO A 254 -15.72 -6.99 3.60
N ALA A 255 -16.06 -6.69 4.85
CA ALA A 255 -16.31 -7.67 5.89
C ALA A 255 -17.82 -7.87 6.04
N GLY A 256 -18.33 -9.04 5.76
CA GLY A 256 -19.75 -9.36 5.92
C GLY A 256 -20.11 -9.70 7.37
N ARG A 257 -21.41 -9.51 7.71
CA ARG A 257 -21.91 -9.63 9.08
C ARG A 257 -22.06 -11.07 9.56
N GLN A 258 -22.80 -11.90 8.85
CA GLN A 258 -23.15 -13.26 9.25
C GLN A 258 -23.45 -14.17 8.03
N GLY A 259 -24.09 -15.29 8.24
CA GLY A 259 -24.29 -16.37 7.29
C GLY A 259 -24.68 -16.01 5.84
N ALA A 260 -25.47 -14.96 5.62
CA ALA A 260 -25.80 -14.46 4.27
C ALA A 260 -24.68 -13.63 3.62
N ALA A 261 -23.65 -13.27 4.37
CA ALA A 261 -22.52 -12.48 3.88
C ALA A 261 -21.77 -13.16 2.73
N LEU A 262 -21.72 -14.49 2.73
CA LEU A 262 -21.01 -15.23 1.68
C LEU A 262 -21.64 -14.99 0.29
N ASP A 263 -22.96 -15.00 0.18
CA ASP A 263 -23.64 -14.75 -1.09
C ASP A 263 -23.46 -13.30 -1.53
N TRP A 264 -23.50 -12.35 -0.59
CA TRP A 264 -23.23 -10.95 -0.87
C TRP A 264 -21.79 -10.75 -1.37
N ILE A 265 -20.80 -11.32 -0.69
CA ILE A 265 -19.38 -11.21 -1.06
C ILE A 265 -19.11 -11.89 -2.41
N ASN A 266 -19.72 -13.03 -2.68
CA ASN A 266 -19.58 -13.69 -3.97
C ASN A 266 -20.15 -12.84 -5.11
N THR A 267 -21.31 -12.21 -4.92
CA THR A 267 -21.91 -11.30 -5.89
C THR A 267 -21.05 -10.04 -6.07
N PHE A 268 -20.59 -9.44 -4.98
CA PHE A 268 -19.66 -8.31 -5.01
C PHE A 268 -18.39 -8.65 -5.82
N ASN A 269 -17.79 -9.82 -5.57
CA ASN A 269 -16.62 -10.28 -6.32
C ASN A 269 -16.88 -10.51 -7.81
N GLN A 270 -18.09 -10.93 -8.19
CA GLN A 270 -18.47 -11.05 -9.61
C GLN A 270 -18.45 -9.67 -10.30
N PHE A 271 -18.99 -8.63 -9.67
CA PHE A 271 -18.93 -7.27 -10.20
C PHE A 271 -17.48 -6.75 -10.29
N ALA A 272 -16.67 -7.01 -9.27
CA ALA A 272 -15.26 -6.63 -9.29
C ALA A 272 -14.50 -7.29 -10.47
N ILE A 273 -14.76 -8.56 -10.75
CA ILE A 273 -14.15 -9.29 -11.89
C ILE A 273 -14.66 -8.78 -13.24
N GLN A 274 -15.92 -8.38 -13.34
CA GLN A 274 -16.51 -7.88 -14.59
C GLN A 274 -15.99 -6.49 -14.96
N ASN A 275 -15.63 -5.68 -13.96
CA ASN A 275 -15.12 -4.33 -14.15
C ASN A 275 -13.59 -4.28 -14.32
N ASP A 276 -12.90 -5.42 -14.22
CA ASP A 276 -11.45 -5.57 -14.38
C ASP A 276 -11.04 -5.62 -15.89
#